data_7a0a12514b64de327d3ccd923d0dc066
#
_entry.id   7a0a12514b64de327d3ccd923d0dc066
#
_cell.length_a   1.000
_cell.length_b   1.000
_cell.length_c   1.000
_cell.angle_alpha   90.00
_cell.angle_beta   90.00
_cell.angle_gamma   90.00
#
_symmetry.space_group_name_H-M   'P 1'
#
loop_
_entity.id
_entity.type
_entity.pdbx_description
1 polymer ?
#
loop_
_entity_poly.entity_id
_entity_poly.type
_entity_poly.pdbx_seq_one_letter_code
_entity_poly.pdbx_strand_id
1 'polypeptide(L)'
;MRKSLLLFVMTLLVCSGIQAQIVSSRSVGIESTPQRPSETMWYLRGGLNMAGFAGDGAEGMGRKAAYNFAVGFQKPITNIGAYWGMDFGLGSRGWKIDELKTMTNNLQVSPFTFGWKYGITDDFFIDGHIGGFISFDYLGKMKYDGESISMGDWEDELDIEWNQFDTGMNIGFGIWYDRFNLDFTFQRGFVEAATDSEAYTSNIMLRLGVAF
;
A
#
# COMPACT_ATOMS: atom_id res chain seq x y z
N MET A 1 21.67 4.90 -13.44
CA MET A 1 20.51 4.79 -12.54
C MET A 1 20.75 5.29 -11.10
N ARG A 2 21.83 4.96 -10.40
CA ARG A 2 22.09 5.46 -9.01
C ARG A 2 22.14 6.99 -8.88
N LYS A 3 22.69 7.72 -9.86
CA LYS A 3 22.81 9.19 -9.81
C LYS A 3 21.48 9.92 -10.00
N SER A 4 20.56 9.35 -10.81
CA SER A 4 19.23 9.94 -11.03
C SER A 4 18.31 9.79 -9.82
N LEU A 5 18.40 8.69 -9.08
CA LEU A 5 17.64 8.46 -7.84
C LEU A 5 18.08 9.44 -6.74
N LEU A 6 19.40 9.66 -6.62
CA LEU A 6 19.95 10.59 -5.63
C LEU A 6 19.54 12.04 -5.92
N LEU A 7 19.49 12.41 -7.21
CA LEU A 7 19.02 13.73 -7.63
C LEU A 7 17.53 13.94 -7.32
N PHE A 8 16.71 12.91 -7.53
CA PHE A 8 15.27 12.95 -7.24
C PHE A 8 14.99 13.10 -5.74
N VAL A 9 15.70 12.34 -4.89
CA VAL A 9 15.61 12.46 -3.42
C VAL A 9 16.10 13.83 -2.94
N MET A 10 17.20 14.35 -3.50
CA MET A 10 17.69 15.69 -3.18
C MET A 10 16.70 16.78 -3.59
N THR A 11 16.03 16.65 -4.74
CA THR A 11 15.01 17.60 -5.21
C THR A 11 13.79 17.63 -4.29
N LEU A 12 13.35 16.47 -3.80
CA LEU A 12 12.26 16.37 -2.80
C LEU A 12 12.63 17.03 -1.47
N LEU A 13 13.88 16.87 -1.01
CA LEU A 13 14.37 17.50 0.23
C LEU A 13 14.50 19.03 0.11
N VAL A 14 14.89 19.54 -1.05
CA VAL A 14 14.99 20.98 -1.30
C VAL A 14 13.61 21.62 -1.39
N CYS A 15 12.62 20.96 -2.00
CA CYS A 15 11.25 21.45 -2.06
C CYS A 15 10.61 21.57 -0.67
N SER A 16 10.91 20.65 0.27
CA SER A 16 10.42 20.76 1.64
C SER A 16 11.04 21.90 2.45
N GLY A 17 12.29 22.28 2.13
CA GLY A 17 12.97 23.40 2.78
C GLY A 17 12.44 24.78 2.37
N ILE A 18 11.96 24.93 1.14
CA ILE A 18 11.43 26.21 0.64
C ILE A 18 10.08 26.57 1.25
N GLN A 19 9.26 25.59 1.58
CA GLN A 19 7.97 25.80 2.26
C GLN A 19 8.13 26.34 3.69
N ALA A 20 9.19 25.94 4.40
CA ALA A 20 9.44 26.37 5.78
C ALA A 20 9.83 27.87 5.87
N GLN A 21 10.46 28.43 4.84
CA GLN A 21 10.86 29.86 4.80
C GLN A 21 9.71 30.80 4.43
N ILE A 22 8.72 30.35 3.66
CA ILE A 22 7.57 31.17 3.26
C ILE A 22 6.59 31.34 4.43
N VAL A 23 6.49 30.38 5.33
CA VAL A 23 5.57 30.42 6.49
C VAL A 23 6.09 31.36 7.60
N SER A 24 7.42 31.55 7.72
CA SER A 24 7.98 32.41 8.79
C SER A 24 7.88 33.91 8.55
N SER A 25 7.59 34.37 7.34
CA SER A 25 7.53 35.79 6.98
C SER A 25 6.11 36.37 6.84
N ARG A 26 5.05 35.59 7.10
CA ARG A 26 3.66 36.04 7.06
C ARG A 26 2.97 35.91 8.42
N SER A 27 3.49 36.64 9.41
CA SER A 27 2.73 36.91 10.65
C SER A 27 1.90 38.17 10.50
N VAL A 28 0.93 38.16 9.61
CA VAL A 28 -0.12 39.21 9.59
C VAL A 28 -1.43 38.53 9.29
N GLY A 29 -2.24 38.32 10.34
CA GLY A 29 -3.69 38.16 10.30
C GLY A 29 -4.19 37.04 9.36
N ILE A 30 -3.78 35.80 9.58
CA ILE A 30 -4.41 34.67 8.92
C ILE A 30 -5.25 33.95 9.97
N GLU A 31 -6.55 34.05 9.75
CA GLU A 31 -7.56 33.21 10.37
C GLU A 31 -7.14 31.73 10.32
N SER A 32 -7.34 31.07 11.45
CA SER A 32 -7.26 29.64 11.72
C SER A 32 -6.70 28.74 10.60
N THR A 33 -5.43 28.41 10.72
CA THR A 33 -4.88 27.24 10.03
C THR A 33 -5.79 26.05 10.33
N PRO A 34 -6.26 25.29 9.32
CA PRO A 34 -7.11 24.12 9.57
C PRO A 34 -6.54 23.27 10.69
N GLN A 35 -7.35 23.02 11.73
CA GLN A 35 -6.90 22.22 12.87
C GLN A 35 -6.64 20.80 12.39
N ARG A 36 -5.38 20.42 12.39
CA ARG A 36 -4.97 19.08 12.05
C ARG A 36 -5.26 18.14 13.21
N PRO A 37 -5.60 16.87 12.94
CA PRO A 37 -5.81 15.91 14.01
C PRO A 37 -4.62 15.89 14.94
N SER A 38 -4.82 16.24 16.21
CA SER A 38 -3.80 16.16 17.26
C SER A 38 -3.80 14.80 17.96
N GLU A 39 -4.86 14.03 17.76
CA GLU A 39 -5.09 12.74 18.40
C GLU A 39 -4.85 11.58 17.44
N THR A 40 -4.62 10.41 18.02
CA THR A 40 -4.52 9.16 17.27
C THR A 40 -5.88 8.86 16.63
N MET A 41 -5.89 8.70 15.33
CA MET A 41 -7.07 8.41 14.53
C MET A 41 -7.04 6.94 14.13
N TRP A 42 -8.08 6.19 14.49
CA TRP A 42 -8.31 4.84 14.01
C TRP A 42 -9.14 4.87 12.74
N TYR A 43 -8.93 3.88 11.87
CA TYR A 43 -9.70 3.77 10.63
C TYR A 43 -9.89 2.32 10.21
N LEU A 44 -10.96 2.10 9.45
CA LEU A 44 -11.23 0.90 8.70
C LEU A 44 -11.20 1.25 7.22
N ARG A 45 -10.51 0.44 6.41
CA ARG A 45 -10.46 0.57 4.94
C ARG A 45 -10.86 -0.72 4.28
N GLY A 46 -11.53 -0.62 3.14
CA GLY A 46 -11.85 -1.78 2.31
C GLY A 46 -11.98 -1.40 0.85
N GLY A 47 -11.61 -2.30 -0.04
CA GLY A 47 -11.67 -1.99 -1.45
C GLY A 47 -11.11 -3.06 -2.38
N LEU A 48 -10.80 -2.63 -3.57
CA LEU A 48 -10.28 -3.45 -4.64
C LEU A 48 -8.75 -3.46 -4.63
N ASN A 49 -8.21 -4.63 -4.91
CA ASN A 49 -6.81 -4.84 -5.19
C ASN A 49 -6.66 -5.36 -6.62
N MET A 50 -5.98 -4.62 -7.48
CA MET A 50 -5.54 -5.11 -8.79
C MET A 50 -4.22 -5.85 -8.58
N ALA A 51 -4.34 -7.10 -8.16
CA ALA A 51 -3.21 -7.96 -7.83
C ALA A 51 -2.50 -8.46 -9.08
N GLY A 52 -1.19 -8.60 -9.00
CA GLY A 52 -0.34 -9.13 -10.06
C GLY A 52 1.08 -9.32 -9.59
N PHE A 53 1.92 -9.68 -10.53
CA PHE A 53 3.36 -9.83 -10.34
C PHE A 53 4.13 -8.92 -11.26
N ALA A 54 5.40 -8.72 -10.97
CA ALA A 54 6.35 -8.01 -11.81
C ALA A 54 7.76 -8.56 -11.55
N GLY A 55 8.61 -8.50 -12.54
CA GLY A 55 9.92 -9.14 -12.63
C GLY A 55 10.00 -9.91 -13.94
N ASP A 56 11.15 -10.50 -14.23
CA ASP A 56 11.36 -11.21 -15.50
C ASP A 56 10.48 -12.47 -15.58
N GLY A 57 10.26 -13.16 -14.47
CA GLY A 57 9.34 -14.30 -14.38
C GLY A 57 7.85 -13.96 -14.40
N ALA A 58 7.49 -12.69 -14.39
CA ALA A 58 6.09 -12.26 -14.49
C ALA A 58 5.66 -11.88 -15.91
N GLU A 59 6.49 -12.14 -16.91
CA GLU A 59 6.20 -11.81 -18.30
C GLU A 59 4.96 -12.59 -18.78
N GLY A 60 4.00 -11.88 -19.39
CA GLY A 60 2.71 -12.46 -19.80
C GLY A 60 1.66 -12.63 -18.69
N MET A 61 2.00 -12.40 -17.42
CA MET A 61 1.05 -12.48 -16.32
C MET A 61 0.11 -11.26 -16.27
N GLY A 62 -1.18 -11.51 -16.41
CA GLY A 62 -2.22 -10.48 -16.26
C GLY A 62 -2.58 -10.21 -14.80
N ARG A 63 -2.96 -8.96 -14.49
CA ARG A 63 -3.50 -8.59 -13.17
C ARG A 63 -4.88 -9.18 -12.95
N LYS A 64 -5.20 -9.47 -11.70
CA LYS A 64 -6.48 -10.00 -11.27
C LYS A 64 -7.12 -9.09 -10.24
N ALA A 65 -8.42 -8.84 -10.39
CA ALA A 65 -9.19 -8.13 -9.38
C ALA A 65 -9.34 -9.01 -8.12
N ALA A 66 -9.04 -8.44 -7.00
CA ALA A 66 -9.01 -9.06 -5.68
C ALA A 66 -9.55 -8.06 -4.65
N TYR A 67 -9.72 -8.49 -3.41
CA TYR A 67 -10.16 -7.63 -2.31
C TYR A 67 -9.02 -7.29 -1.35
N ASN A 68 -9.20 -6.19 -0.62
CA ASN A 68 -8.33 -5.81 0.49
C ASN A 68 -9.16 -5.11 1.56
N PHE A 69 -8.96 -5.50 2.82
CA PHE A 69 -9.52 -4.86 4.00
C PHE A 69 -8.39 -4.58 4.99
N ALA A 70 -8.44 -3.47 5.67
CA ALA A 70 -7.46 -3.11 6.67
C ALA A 70 -8.10 -2.32 7.81
N VAL A 71 -7.65 -2.57 9.02
CA VAL A 71 -7.86 -1.73 10.20
C VAL A 71 -6.49 -1.19 10.63
N GLY A 72 -6.44 0.08 10.97
CA GLY A 72 -5.19 0.70 11.34
C GLY A 72 -5.38 1.99 12.11
N PHE A 73 -4.26 2.62 12.41
CA PHE A 73 -4.26 3.93 13.04
C PHE A 73 -3.21 4.86 12.43
N GLN A 74 -3.44 6.15 12.57
CA GLN A 74 -2.49 7.21 12.28
C GLN A 74 -2.28 8.05 13.54
N LYS A 75 -1.04 8.19 13.97
CA LYS A 75 -0.64 9.02 15.11
C LYS A 75 0.16 10.21 14.60
N PRO A 76 -0.28 11.45 14.83
CA PRO A 76 0.48 12.63 14.49
C PRO A 76 1.84 12.64 15.20
N ILE A 77 2.90 12.99 14.45
CA ILE A 77 4.26 13.18 14.98
C ILE A 77 4.52 14.67 15.18
N THR A 78 3.95 15.50 14.29
CA THR A 78 4.18 16.96 14.27
C THR A 78 2.88 17.71 14.01
N ASN A 79 2.85 18.99 14.41
CA ASN A 79 1.72 19.90 14.16
C ASN A 79 1.59 20.26 12.67
N ILE A 80 2.59 19.96 11.85
CA ILE A 80 2.60 20.30 10.42
C ILE A 80 2.04 19.20 9.53
N GLY A 81 1.52 18.10 10.12
CA GLY A 81 0.80 17.05 9.41
C GLY A 81 1.56 15.74 9.21
N ALA A 82 2.80 15.65 9.66
CA ALA A 82 3.50 14.36 9.63
C ALA A 82 2.87 13.39 10.62
N TYR A 83 2.73 12.14 10.20
CA TYR A 83 2.20 11.06 11.03
C TYR A 83 2.95 9.76 10.81
N TRP A 84 2.82 8.86 11.77
CA TRP A 84 3.15 7.46 11.61
C TRP A 84 1.91 6.61 11.87
N GLY A 85 1.87 5.42 11.33
CA GLY A 85 0.74 4.51 11.49
C GLY A 85 1.12 3.05 11.32
N MET A 86 0.16 2.21 11.62
CA MET A 86 0.24 0.77 11.46
C MET A 86 -1.09 0.25 10.95
N ASP A 87 -1.04 -0.75 10.07
CA ASP A 87 -2.21 -1.43 9.51
C ASP A 87 -2.13 -2.93 9.74
N PHE A 88 -3.29 -3.52 10.00
CA PHE A 88 -3.53 -4.95 9.95
C PHE A 88 -4.57 -5.22 8.87
N GLY A 89 -4.27 -6.09 7.93
CA GLY A 89 -5.10 -6.32 6.77
C GLY A 89 -5.35 -7.78 6.45
N LEU A 90 -6.45 -7.97 5.76
CA LEU A 90 -6.84 -9.20 5.06
C LEU A 90 -6.95 -8.87 3.59
N GLY A 91 -6.35 -9.67 2.74
CA GLY A 91 -6.46 -9.43 1.32
C GLY A 91 -6.44 -10.69 0.50
N SER A 92 -6.63 -10.51 -0.78
CA SER A 92 -6.31 -11.53 -1.74
C SER A 92 -5.42 -10.97 -2.82
N ARG A 93 -4.57 -11.83 -3.38
CA ARG A 93 -3.70 -11.54 -4.49
C ARG A 93 -3.71 -12.70 -5.47
N GLY A 94 -3.21 -12.49 -6.67
CA GLY A 94 -3.19 -13.52 -7.67
C GLY A 94 -2.88 -12.98 -9.05
N TRP A 95 -2.86 -13.86 -10.01
CA TRP A 95 -2.54 -13.59 -11.40
C TRP A 95 -3.37 -14.46 -12.33
N LYS A 96 -3.31 -14.15 -13.60
CA LYS A 96 -3.91 -14.96 -14.66
C LYS A 96 -3.00 -15.00 -15.90
N ILE A 97 -2.92 -16.16 -16.53
CA ILE A 97 -2.35 -16.34 -17.85
C ILE A 97 -3.36 -17.19 -18.62
N ASP A 98 -3.93 -16.66 -19.67
CA ASP A 98 -4.99 -17.32 -20.46
C ASP A 98 -6.11 -17.89 -19.56
N GLU A 99 -6.27 -19.20 -19.50
CA GLU A 99 -7.28 -19.89 -18.70
C GLU A 99 -6.80 -20.20 -17.26
N LEU A 100 -5.49 -20.15 -17.02
CA LEU A 100 -4.90 -20.38 -15.71
C LEU A 100 -5.13 -19.16 -14.80
N LYS A 101 -5.74 -19.38 -13.65
CA LYS A 101 -6.06 -18.34 -12.66
C LYS A 101 -5.61 -18.78 -11.28
N THR A 102 -4.75 -18.00 -10.68
CA THR A 102 -4.31 -18.22 -9.30
C THR A 102 -4.88 -17.15 -8.39
N MET A 103 -5.24 -17.52 -7.18
CA MET A 103 -5.66 -16.61 -6.12
C MET A 103 -5.19 -17.16 -4.78
N THR A 104 -4.50 -16.31 -4.01
CA THR A 104 -4.17 -16.57 -2.62
C THR A 104 -4.86 -15.55 -1.72
N ASN A 105 -5.17 -15.96 -0.50
CA ASN A 105 -5.65 -15.08 0.56
C ASN A 105 -4.52 -14.88 1.57
N ASN A 106 -4.32 -13.65 1.99
CA ASN A 106 -3.23 -13.29 2.87
C ASN A 106 -3.67 -12.49 4.09
N LEU A 107 -2.90 -12.65 5.16
CA LEU A 107 -2.85 -11.75 6.29
C LEU A 107 -1.68 -10.78 6.05
N GLN A 108 -1.87 -9.51 6.30
CA GLN A 108 -0.86 -8.49 6.13
C GLN A 108 -0.75 -7.61 7.36
N VAL A 109 0.46 -7.26 7.71
CA VAL A 109 0.78 -6.21 8.68
C VAL A 109 1.67 -5.18 8.00
N SER A 110 1.28 -3.91 8.08
CA SER A 110 2.16 -2.79 7.74
C SER A 110 2.64 -2.18 9.06
N PRO A 111 3.79 -2.62 9.59
CA PRO A 111 4.22 -2.28 10.96
C PRO A 111 4.60 -0.81 11.09
N PHE A 112 4.91 -0.16 9.99
CA PHE A 112 5.18 1.27 9.94
C PHE A 112 4.73 1.84 8.60
N THR A 113 4.00 2.93 8.69
CA THR A 113 3.63 3.80 7.59
C THR A 113 3.92 5.22 8.04
N PHE A 114 4.71 5.93 7.26
CA PHE A 114 4.97 7.36 7.48
C PHE A 114 4.26 8.15 6.41
N GLY A 115 3.65 9.24 6.80
CA GLY A 115 2.94 10.08 5.86
C GLY A 115 2.89 11.54 6.28
N TRP A 116 2.41 12.31 5.34
CA TRP A 116 2.17 13.74 5.52
C TRP A 116 0.76 14.08 5.08
N LYS A 117 -0.03 14.62 6.01
CA LYS A 117 -1.40 15.05 5.77
C LYS A 117 -1.45 16.58 5.66
N TYR A 118 -1.93 17.06 4.53
CA TYR A 118 -2.08 18.48 4.24
C TYR A 118 -3.56 18.86 4.23
N GLY A 119 -3.96 19.80 5.11
CA GLY A 119 -5.32 20.33 5.16
C GLY A 119 -5.51 21.40 4.09
N ILE A 120 -6.54 21.24 3.28
CA ILE A 120 -7.00 22.24 2.30
C ILE A 120 -8.08 23.10 2.94
N THR A 121 -8.99 22.47 3.69
CA THR A 121 -9.99 23.10 4.55
C THR A 121 -10.01 22.37 5.89
N ASP A 122 -10.87 22.76 6.82
CA ASP A 122 -11.02 22.10 8.12
C ASP A 122 -11.43 20.63 7.99
N ASP A 123 -12.24 20.30 6.98
CA ASP A 123 -12.78 18.97 6.75
C ASP A 123 -12.10 18.22 5.59
N PHE A 124 -11.30 18.89 4.76
CA PHE A 124 -10.73 18.31 3.56
C PHE A 124 -9.20 18.27 3.62
N PHE A 125 -8.66 17.05 3.57
CA PHE A 125 -7.21 16.79 3.61
C PHE A 125 -6.78 15.89 2.47
N ILE A 126 -5.55 16.08 2.04
CA ILE A 126 -4.83 15.12 1.18
C ILE A 126 -3.63 14.59 1.95
N ASP A 127 -3.29 13.33 1.75
CA ASP A 127 -2.09 12.75 2.33
C ASP A 127 -1.26 12.00 1.30
N GLY A 128 0.07 11.96 1.52
CA GLY A 128 0.99 11.06 0.86
C GLY A 128 1.64 10.18 1.92
N HIS A 129 1.81 8.89 1.63
CA HIS A 129 2.39 7.97 2.59
C HIS A 129 3.29 6.92 1.93
N ILE A 130 4.25 6.45 2.74
CA ILE A 130 5.16 5.36 2.40
C ILE A 130 5.31 4.46 3.61
N GLY A 131 5.44 3.16 3.39
CA GLY A 131 5.60 2.19 4.48
C GLY A 131 6.16 0.87 4.03
N GLY A 132 6.34 -0.03 4.99
CA GLY A 132 6.67 -1.42 4.75
C GLY A 132 5.49 -2.33 5.04
N PHE A 133 5.50 -3.53 4.47
CA PHE A 133 4.53 -4.56 4.80
C PHE A 133 5.21 -5.91 4.97
N ILE A 134 4.56 -6.76 5.73
CA ILE A 134 4.82 -8.17 5.88
C ILE A 134 3.51 -8.88 5.64
N SER A 135 3.49 -9.92 4.83
CA SER A 135 2.28 -10.69 4.55
C SER A 135 2.55 -12.19 4.56
N PHE A 136 1.50 -12.93 4.85
CA PHE A 136 1.51 -14.38 4.89
C PHE A 136 0.29 -14.93 4.15
N ASP A 137 0.52 -15.73 3.10
CA ASP A 137 -0.50 -16.41 2.33
C ASP A 137 -0.92 -17.68 3.08
N TYR A 138 -2.16 -17.75 3.53
CA TYR A 138 -2.68 -18.86 4.34
C TYR A 138 -3.60 -19.81 3.56
N LEU A 139 -4.16 -19.36 2.44
CA LEU A 139 -4.99 -20.16 1.53
C LEU A 139 -4.73 -19.73 0.10
N GLY A 140 -4.66 -20.70 -0.80
CA GLY A 140 -4.53 -20.43 -2.23
C GLY A 140 -5.21 -21.50 -3.06
N LYS A 141 -5.62 -21.11 -4.27
CA LYS A 141 -6.17 -22.00 -5.29
C LYS A 141 -5.66 -21.60 -6.67
N MET A 142 -5.29 -22.60 -7.42
CA MET A 142 -5.01 -22.50 -8.85
C MET A 142 -6.12 -23.20 -9.63
N LYS A 143 -6.65 -22.54 -10.65
CA LYS A 143 -7.70 -23.09 -11.51
C LYS A 143 -7.21 -23.14 -12.95
N TYR A 144 -7.37 -24.31 -13.58
CA TYR A 144 -7.08 -24.54 -14.96
C TYR A 144 -8.14 -25.49 -15.55
N ASP A 145 -8.74 -25.14 -16.67
CA ASP A 145 -9.76 -25.92 -17.42
C ASP A 145 -10.88 -26.52 -16.53
N GLY A 146 -11.32 -25.74 -15.53
CA GLY A 146 -12.39 -26.14 -14.60
C GLY A 146 -11.91 -26.95 -13.39
N GLU A 147 -10.72 -27.47 -13.38
CA GLU A 147 -10.09 -28.13 -12.23
C GLU A 147 -9.48 -27.11 -11.29
N SER A 148 -9.33 -27.46 -10.01
CA SER A 148 -8.79 -26.55 -9.01
C SER A 148 -7.90 -27.31 -8.04
N ILE A 149 -6.64 -26.87 -7.95
CA ILE A 149 -5.61 -27.40 -7.08
C ILE A 149 -5.41 -26.44 -5.92
N SER A 150 -5.38 -26.96 -4.70
CA SER A 150 -5.15 -26.17 -3.48
C SER A 150 -3.66 -25.84 -3.31
N MET A 151 -3.34 -24.72 -2.64
CA MET A 151 -1.96 -24.27 -2.43
C MET A 151 -1.08 -25.32 -1.73
N GLY A 152 -1.65 -26.13 -0.84
CA GLY A 152 -0.91 -27.21 -0.17
C GLY A 152 -0.45 -28.33 -1.09
N ASP A 153 -1.04 -28.46 -2.27
CA ASP A 153 -0.76 -29.53 -3.22
C ASP A 153 0.09 -29.01 -4.42
N TRP A 154 0.45 -27.71 -4.45
CA TRP A 154 1.19 -27.11 -5.58
C TRP A 154 2.60 -27.67 -5.76
N GLU A 155 3.29 -27.97 -4.65
CA GLU A 155 4.63 -28.58 -4.69
C GLU A 155 4.54 -30.02 -5.22
N ASP A 156 3.60 -30.81 -4.70
CA ASP A 156 3.48 -32.22 -5.08
C ASP A 156 2.91 -32.43 -6.49
N GLU A 157 1.93 -31.60 -6.92
CA GLU A 157 1.25 -31.81 -8.20
C GLU A 157 1.83 -30.95 -9.35
N LEU A 158 2.45 -29.80 -9.04
CA LEU A 158 2.87 -28.82 -10.04
C LEU A 158 4.37 -28.49 -9.98
N ASP A 159 5.12 -29.06 -9.03
CA ASP A 159 6.53 -28.74 -8.77
C ASP A 159 6.74 -27.22 -8.53
N ILE A 160 5.75 -26.57 -7.85
CA ILE A 160 5.79 -25.15 -7.52
C ILE A 160 5.99 -24.98 -6.02
N GLU A 161 7.19 -24.57 -5.62
CA GLU A 161 7.52 -24.21 -4.24
C GLU A 161 7.10 -22.75 -3.98
N TRP A 162 5.86 -22.57 -3.49
CA TRP A 162 5.27 -21.27 -3.25
C TRP A 162 5.78 -20.62 -1.96
N ASN A 163 6.29 -19.41 -2.05
CA ASN A 163 6.67 -18.61 -0.89
C ASN A 163 5.44 -17.97 -0.25
N GLN A 164 4.98 -18.55 0.85
CA GLN A 164 3.83 -18.03 1.62
C GLN A 164 4.13 -16.69 2.28
N PHE A 165 5.40 -16.41 2.59
CA PHE A 165 5.84 -15.17 3.24
C PHE A 165 6.31 -14.16 2.20
N ASP A 166 5.86 -12.91 2.34
CA ASP A 166 6.33 -11.79 1.52
C ASP A 166 6.50 -10.54 2.38
N THR A 167 7.48 -9.74 2.03
CA THR A 167 7.72 -8.41 2.61
C THR A 167 8.04 -7.43 1.49
N GLY A 168 7.79 -6.15 1.74
CA GLY A 168 8.02 -5.16 0.72
C GLY A 168 7.67 -3.74 1.15
N MET A 169 7.39 -2.90 0.18
CA MET A 169 7.09 -1.49 0.36
C MET A 169 5.73 -1.11 -0.21
N ASN A 170 5.11 -0.13 0.47
CA ASN A 170 3.91 0.56 0.04
C ASN A 170 4.23 2.03 -0.22
N ILE A 171 3.66 2.59 -1.27
CA ILE A 171 3.60 4.03 -1.51
C ILE A 171 2.19 4.39 -1.94
N GLY A 172 1.64 5.46 -1.39
CA GLY A 172 0.27 5.83 -1.71
C GLY A 172 -0.06 7.28 -1.43
N PHE A 173 -1.28 7.63 -1.78
CA PHE A 173 -1.88 8.90 -1.45
C PHE A 173 -3.34 8.71 -1.06
N GLY A 174 -3.83 9.60 -0.19
CA GLY A 174 -5.19 9.57 0.32
C GLY A 174 -5.88 10.92 0.16
N ILE A 175 -7.19 10.87 0.02
CA ILE A 175 -8.08 12.02 0.10
C ILE A 175 -9.01 11.77 1.27
N TRP A 176 -9.12 12.75 2.17
CA TRP A 176 -9.96 12.71 3.35
C TRP A 176 -11.02 13.80 3.29
N TYR A 177 -12.24 13.44 3.55
CA TYR A 177 -13.33 14.38 3.76
C TYR A 177 -14.05 14.03 5.06
N ASP A 178 -13.94 14.90 6.06
CA ASP A 178 -14.35 14.62 7.43
C ASP A 178 -13.70 13.30 7.89
N ARG A 179 -14.47 12.28 8.16
CA ARG A 179 -14.01 10.94 8.56
C ARG A 179 -13.88 9.93 7.41
N PHE A 180 -14.28 10.30 6.21
CA PHE A 180 -14.20 9.42 5.05
C PHE A 180 -12.86 9.55 4.33
N ASN A 181 -12.36 8.42 3.83
CA ASN A 181 -11.09 8.34 3.13
C ASN A 181 -11.23 7.61 1.79
N LEU A 182 -10.63 8.15 0.76
CA LEU A 182 -10.32 7.44 -0.48
C LEU A 182 -8.81 7.29 -0.55
N ASP A 183 -8.35 6.06 -0.62
CA ASP A 183 -6.93 5.70 -0.55
C ASP A 183 -6.51 4.96 -1.80
N PHE A 184 -5.42 5.39 -2.40
CA PHE A 184 -4.74 4.72 -3.49
C PHE A 184 -3.34 4.32 -3.04
N THR A 185 -3.03 3.02 -3.09
CA THR A 185 -1.74 2.48 -2.68
C THR A 185 -1.17 1.54 -3.73
N PHE A 186 0.08 1.77 -4.09
CA PHE A 186 0.91 0.83 -4.82
C PHE A 186 1.78 0.05 -3.84
N GLN A 187 1.81 -1.27 -4.01
CA GLN A 187 2.58 -2.19 -3.17
C GLN A 187 3.51 -3.03 -4.04
N ARG A 188 4.76 -3.19 -3.60
CA ARG A 188 5.77 -4.02 -4.24
C ARG A 188 6.42 -4.95 -3.23
N GLY A 189 6.35 -6.26 -3.48
CA GLY A 189 7.05 -7.29 -2.73
C GLY A 189 8.52 -7.42 -3.15
N PHE A 190 9.32 -7.95 -2.24
CA PHE A 190 10.75 -8.20 -2.41
C PHE A 190 11.10 -9.67 -2.34
N VAL A 191 10.17 -10.53 -1.91
CA VAL A 191 10.33 -11.98 -1.92
C VAL A 191 9.74 -12.52 -3.22
N GLU A 192 10.42 -13.47 -3.83
CA GLU A 192 9.91 -14.17 -5.00
C GLU A 192 8.65 -14.97 -4.63
N ALA A 193 7.68 -14.98 -5.52
CA ALA A 193 6.41 -15.64 -5.26
C ALA A 193 6.53 -17.17 -5.19
N ALA A 194 7.44 -17.72 -5.98
CA ALA A 194 7.87 -19.11 -5.90
C ALA A 194 9.40 -19.16 -6.03
N THR A 195 10.01 -20.20 -5.55
CA THR A 195 11.46 -20.40 -5.63
C THR A 195 11.93 -20.32 -7.08
N ASP A 196 12.99 -19.58 -7.34
CA ASP A 196 13.61 -19.36 -8.67
C ASP A 196 12.64 -18.78 -9.73
N SER A 197 11.58 -18.10 -9.31
CA SER A 197 10.55 -17.59 -10.23
C SER A 197 10.82 -16.18 -10.78
N GLU A 198 11.73 -15.41 -10.18
CA GLU A 198 11.98 -13.99 -10.50
C GLU A 198 10.70 -13.14 -10.60
N ALA A 199 9.59 -13.61 -10.01
CA ALA A 199 8.29 -12.97 -9.98
C ALA A 199 7.98 -12.46 -8.58
N TYR A 200 7.73 -11.15 -8.44
CA TYR A 200 7.50 -10.46 -7.17
C TYR A 200 6.12 -9.86 -7.15
N THR A 201 5.48 -9.82 -5.99
CA THR A 201 4.13 -9.24 -5.87
C THR A 201 4.11 -7.77 -6.26
N SER A 202 3.07 -7.38 -6.98
CA SER A 202 2.83 -6.00 -7.44
C SER A 202 1.34 -5.72 -7.41
N ASN A 203 0.88 -4.93 -6.41
CA ASN A 203 -0.52 -4.66 -6.18
C ASN A 203 -0.82 -3.17 -6.37
N ILE A 204 -2.00 -2.88 -6.92
CA ILE A 204 -2.58 -1.54 -6.98
C ILE A 204 -3.89 -1.61 -6.21
N MET A 205 -3.98 -0.90 -5.10
CA MET A 205 -5.15 -0.91 -4.23
C MET A 205 -5.90 0.41 -4.31
N LEU A 206 -7.22 0.33 -4.43
CA LEU A 206 -8.15 1.46 -4.30
C LEU A 206 -9.13 1.13 -3.19
N ARG A 207 -9.08 1.87 -2.09
CA ARG A 207 -9.80 1.59 -0.86
C ARG A 207 -10.65 2.78 -0.42
N LEU A 208 -11.83 2.50 0.06
CA LEU A 208 -12.65 3.43 0.81
C LEU A 208 -12.46 3.17 2.30
N GLY A 209 -12.41 4.22 3.09
CA GLY A 209 -12.20 4.12 4.53
C GLY A 209 -13.08 5.05 5.33
N VAL A 210 -13.19 4.73 6.61
CA VAL A 210 -13.85 5.57 7.61
C VAL A 210 -12.98 5.61 8.87
N ALA A 211 -12.78 6.83 9.39
CA ALA A 211 -12.11 7.08 10.67
C ALA A 211 -13.11 7.15 11.82
N PHE A 212 -12.66 6.82 13.04
CA PHE A 212 -13.46 6.83 14.28
C PHE A 212 -12.57 7.03 15.52
#